data_b7d3149cc86313a28446840d1a1b81ed
#
_entry.id   b7d3149cc86313a28446840d1a1b81ed
#
_cell.length_a   1.000
_cell.length_b   1.000
_cell.length_c   1.000
_cell.angle_alpha   90.00
_cell.angle_beta   90.00
_cell.angle_gamma   90.00
#
_symmetry.space_group_name_H-M   'P 1'
#
loop_
_entity.id
_entity.type
_entity.pdbx_description
1 polymer ?
#
loop_
_entity_poly.entity_id
_entity_poly.type
_entity_poly.pdbx_seq_one_letter_code
_entity_poly.pdbx_strand_id
1 'polypeptide(L)'
;MKNAVVYIHGKGGSADEALYYKKFFNDDYEVLGFDYKSELPWQAGEEFQNYFDSLIPNYNEILLIANSIGAYFSMLSLSEKPIKKALFISPIVDMKNIILHIKIISPRFFSSP
;
A
#
# COMPACT_ATOMS: atom_id res chain seq x y z
N MET A 1 -11.74 -17.48 -2.48
CA MET A 1 -10.94 -16.55 -1.67
C MET A 1 -11.39 -15.13 -1.95
N LYS A 2 -11.34 -14.29 -0.94
CA LYS A 2 -11.63 -12.88 -1.10
C LYS A 2 -10.43 -12.15 -1.71
N ASN A 3 -10.67 -10.91 -2.07
CA ASN A 3 -9.61 -9.98 -2.44
C ASN A 3 -9.24 -9.15 -1.21
N ALA A 4 -8.02 -8.69 -1.14
CA ALA A 4 -7.57 -7.83 -0.05
C ALA A 4 -7.37 -6.41 -0.54
N VAL A 5 -7.72 -5.44 0.30
CA VAL A 5 -7.33 -4.04 0.13
C VAL A 5 -6.47 -3.71 1.34
N VAL A 6 -5.19 -3.50 1.10
CA VAL A 6 -4.27 -3.19 2.20
C VAL A 6 -4.10 -1.68 2.26
N TYR A 7 -4.36 -1.12 3.43
CA TYR A 7 -4.16 0.29 3.69
C TYR A 7 -2.85 0.52 4.44
N ILE A 8 -2.04 1.43 3.92
CA ILE A 8 -0.76 1.82 4.52
C ILE A 8 -0.88 3.26 4.96
N HIS A 9 -0.84 3.49 6.26
CA HIS A 9 -1.00 4.82 6.81
C HIS A 9 0.24 5.70 6.60
N GLY A 10 0.07 7.01 6.79
CA GLY A 10 1.16 7.95 6.75
C GLY A 10 1.74 8.21 8.13
N LYS A 11 2.67 9.14 8.20
CA LYS A 11 3.29 9.55 9.46
C LYS A 11 2.21 10.14 10.36
N GLY A 12 2.19 9.70 11.60
CA GLY A 12 1.19 10.17 12.56
C GLY A 12 -0.17 9.52 12.42
N GLY A 13 -0.35 8.67 11.40
CA GLY A 13 -1.58 7.94 11.24
C GLY A 13 -1.51 6.57 11.90
N SER A 14 -2.51 5.74 11.63
CA SER A 14 -2.56 4.40 12.17
C SER A 14 -3.27 3.45 11.23
N ALA A 15 -3.07 2.15 11.47
CA ALA A 15 -3.74 1.12 10.70
C ALA A 15 -5.26 1.19 10.82
N ASP A 16 -5.76 1.76 11.90
CA ASP A 16 -7.21 1.90 12.10
C ASP A 16 -7.88 2.78 11.06
N GLU A 17 -7.14 3.62 10.38
CA GLU A 17 -7.68 4.45 9.32
C GLU A 17 -8.21 3.61 8.16
N ALA A 18 -7.81 2.35 8.08
CA ALA A 18 -8.34 1.43 7.08
C ALA A 18 -9.86 1.32 7.16
N LEU A 19 -10.42 1.47 8.34
CA LEU A 19 -11.88 1.38 8.54
C LEU A 19 -12.64 2.39 7.69
N TYR A 20 -12.03 3.54 7.45
CA TYR A 20 -12.65 4.57 6.62
C TYR A 20 -12.92 4.06 5.20
N TYR A 21 -12.05 3.18 4.71
CA TYR A 21 -12.14 2.72 3.32
C TYR A 21 -13.06 1.53 3.13
N LYS A 22 -13.49 0.88 4.20
CA LYS A 22 -14.37 -0.30 4.10
C LYS A 22 -15.65 -0.01 3.34
N LYS A 23 -16.20 1.18 3.49
CA LYS A 23 -17.47 1.53 2.86
C LYS A 23 -17.40 1.61 1.34
N PHE A 24 -16.20 1.63 0.79
CA PHE A 24 -16.03 1.72 -0.65
C PHE A 24 -15.92 0.36 -1.33
N PHE A 25 -15.92 -0.71 -0.55
CA PHE A 25 -15.72 -2.06 -1.08
C PHE A 25 -16.85 -2.98 -0.62
N ASN A 26 -17.21 -3.92 -1.50
CA ASN A 26 -18.24 -4.90 -1.16
C ASN A 26 -17.63 -6.10 -0.44
N ASP A 27 -18.47 -7.13 -0.20
CA ASP A 27 -18.07 -8.29 0.58
C ASP A 27 -17.02 -9.19 -0.09
N ASP A 28 -16.71 -8.95 -1.35
CA ASP A 28 -15.66 -9.69 -2.03
C ASP A 28 -14.28 -9.20 -1.63
N TYR A 29 -14.21 -8.11 -0.88
CA TYR A 29 -12.97 -7.48 -0.46
C TYR A 29 -12.88 -7.45 1.05
N GLU A 30 -11.69 -7.71 1.54
CA GLU A 30 -11.37 -7.51 2.96
C GLU A 30 -10.39 -6.35 3.05
N VAL A 31 -10.75 -5.32 3.82
CA VAL A 31 -9.90 -4.14 3.98
C VAL A 31 -9.06 -4.31 5.23
N LEU A 32 -7.75 -4.29 5.05
CA LEU A 32 -6.78 -4.56 6.10
C LEU A 32 -5.91 -3.35 6.34
N GLY A 33 -5.70 -3.00 7.60
CA GLY A 33 -4.74 -1.96 7.94
C GLY A 33 -3.41 -2.59 8.30
N PHE A 34 -2.33 -2.13 7.66
CA PHE A 34 -1.01 -2.62 7.98
C PHE A 34 -0.40 -1.75 9.08
N ASP A 35 -0.25 -2.34 10.25
CA ASP A 35 0.32 -1.63 11.40
C ASP A 35 1.84 -1.73 11.37
N TYR A 36 2.44 -1.09 10.38
CA TYR A 36 3.89 -1.15 10.22
C TYR A 36 4.59 -0.24 11.23
N LYS A 37 5.82 -0.60 11.56
CA LYS A 37 6.61 0.10 12.56
C LYS A 37 7.82 0.83 11.99
N SER A 38 8.14 0.59 10.74
CA SER A 38 9.30 1.20 10.09
C SER A 38 9.18 2.71 10.07
N GLU A 39 10.32 3.37 10.32
CA GLU A 39 10.40 4.82 10.22
C GLU A 39 11.36 5.25 9.11
N LEU A 40 12.15 4.31 8.61
CA LEU A 40 13.17 4.56 7.60
C LEU A 40 12.98 3.63 6.41
N PRO A 41 13.33 4.08 5.21
CA PRO A 41 13.10 3.30 3.99
C PRO A 41 13.69 1.89 4.02
N TRP A 42 14.89 1.74 4.56
CA TRP A 42 15.52 0.42 4.56
C TRP A 42 14.90 -0.54 5.57
N GLN A 43 14.28 -0.02 6.60
CA GLN A 43 13.51 -0.86 7.52
C GLN A 43 12.22 -1.32 6.84
N ALA A 44 11.60 -0.43 6.09
CA ALA A 44 10.34 -0.73 5.43
C ALA A 44 10.49 -1.86 4.41
N GLY A 45 11.64 -1.94 3.73
CA GLY A 45 11.85 -2.97 2.74
C GLY A 45 11.57 -4.35 3.27
N GLU A 46 12.18 -4.70 4.39
CA GLU A 46 12.00 -6.02 4.98
C GLU A 46 10.60 -6.19 5.57
N GLU A 47 10.15 -5.21 6.34
CA GLU A 47 8.87 -5.31 7.02
C GLU A 47 7.71 -5.43 6.03
N PHE A 48 7.71 -4.60 5.00
CA PHE A 48 6.63 -4.62 4.01
C PHE A 48 6.63 -5.92 3.20
N GLN A 49 7.79 -6.37 2.79
CA GLN A 49 7.87 -7.60 2.02
C GLN A 49 7.40 -8.79 2.82
N ASN A 50 7.80 -8.89 4.09
CA ASN A 50 7.38 -9.98 4.95
C ASN A 50 5.88 -9.97 5.16
N TYR A 51 5.30 -8.79 5.38
CA TYR A 51 3.85 -8.68 5.57
C TYR A 51 3.10 -9.14 4.33
N PHE A 52 3.49 -8.65 3.17
CA PHE A 52 2.80 -9.00 1.93
C PHE A 52 3.00 -10.46 1.56
N ASP A 53 4.17 -11.00 1.82
CA ASP A 53 4.41 -12.42 1.58
C ASP A 53 3.49 -13.32 2.42
N SER A 54 3.14 -12.86 3.63
CA SER A 54 2.23 -13.61 4.47
C SER A 54 0.77 -13.48 4.01
N LEU A 55 0.43 -12.39 3.32
CA LEU A 55 -0.93 -12.14 2.85
C LEU A 55 -1.24 -12.81 1.52
N ILE A 56 -0.30 -12.73 0.60
CA ILE A 56 -0.54 -13.10 -0.80
C ILE A 56 -1.18 -14.47 -0.97
N PRO A 57 -0.74 -15.52 -0.27
CA PRO A 57 -1.36 -16.83 -0.45
C PRO A 57 -2.81 -16.93 0.00
N ASN A 58 -3.27 -15.98 0.79
CA ASN A 58 -4.60 -16.04 1.40
C ASN A 58 -5.65 -15.26 0.65
N TYR A 59 -5.28 -14.55 -0.40
CA TYR A 59 -6.20 -13.69 -1.14
C TYR A 59 -6.08 -13.92 -2.63
N ASN A 60 -7.17 -13.65 -3.33
CA ASN A 60 -7.21 -13.80 -4.77
C ASN A 60 -6.46 -12.66 -5.46
N GLU A 61 -6.78 -11.44 -5.08
CA GLU A 61 -6.11 -10.24 -5.61
C GLU A 61 -5.80 -9.30 -4.46
N ILE A 62 -4.76 -8.50 -4.63
CA ILE A 62 -4.39 -7.50 -3.63
C ILE A 62 -4.40 -6.12 -4.26
N LEU A 63 -5.13 -5.22 -3.63
CA LEU A 63 -5.14 -3.80 -3.94
C LEU A 63 -4.45 -3.05 -2.81
N LEU A 64 -3.90 -1.90 -3.12
CA LEU A 64 -3.15 -1.11 -2.16
C LEU A 64 -3.69 0.30 -2.11
N ILE A 65 -3.89 0.82 -0.91
CA ILE A 65 -4.14 2.25 -0.68
C ILE A 65 -3.08 2.71 0.28
N ALA A 66 -2.23 3.62 -0.15
CA ALA A 66 -1.12 4.06 0.68
C ALA A 66 -1.06 5.58 0.74
N ASN A 67 -0.86 6.10 1.94
CA ASN A 67 -0.93 7.52 2.22
C ASN A 67 0.43 8.08 2.63
N SER A 68 0.80 9.22 2.04
CA SER A 68 1.94 10.01 2.46
C SER A 68 3.25 9.17 2.45
N ILE A 69 3.96 9.09 3.56
CA ILE A 69 5.20 8.34 3.62
C ILE A 69 4.96 6.84 3.42
N GLY A 70 3.76 6.36 3.75
CA GLY A 70 3.39 4.97 3.48
C GLY A 70 3.40 4.67 1.99
N ALA A 71 3.00 5.64 1.17
CA ALA A 71 3.08 5.49 -0.28
C ALA A 71 4.54 5.38 -0.74
N TYR A 72 5.40 6.20 -0.18
CA TYR A 72 6.81 6.17 -0.51
C TYR A 72 7.45 4.82 -0.15
N PHE A 73 7.20 4.35 1.07
CA PHE A 73 7.70 3.06 1.51
C PHE A 73 7.19 1.93 0.62
N SER A 74 5.91 2.02 0.22
CA SER A 74 5.31 1.00 -0.64
C SER A 74 5.96 0.98 -2.01
N MET A 75 6.20 2.14 -2.59
CA MET A 75 6.86 2.22 -3.90
C MET A 75 8.25 1.61 -3.87
N LEU A 76 9.00 1.82 -2.79
CA LEU A 76 10.34 1.27 -2.66
C LEU A 76 10.33 -0.23 -2.40
N SER A 77 9.33 -0.72 -1.68
CA SER A 77 9.39 -2.06 -1.11
C SER A 77 8.60 -3.11 -1.86
N LEU A 78 7.57 -2.71 -2.61
CA LEU A 78 6.59 -3.64 -3.14
C LEU A 78 6.58 -3.76 -4.66
N SER A 79 7.59 -3.25 -5.34
CA SER A 79 7.62 -3.24 -6.80
C SER A 79 7.57 -4.63 -7.42
N GLU A 80 8.06 -5.64 -6.71
CA GLU A 80 8.09 -7.01 -7.21
C GLU A 80 6.92 -7.87 -6.73
N LYS A 81 5.99 -7.28 -5.96
CA LYS A 81 4.87 -8.04 -5.43
C LYS A 81 3.67 -7.98 -6.36
N PRO A 82 2.84 -9.01 -6.38
CA PRO A 82 1.66 -9.06 -7.26
C PRO A 82 0.50 -8.22 -6.72
N ILE A 83 0.65 -6.92 -6.79
CA ILE A 83 -0.39 -5.96 -6.40
C ILE A 83 -1.11 -5.54 -7.68
N LYS A 84 -2.41 -5.75 -7.71
CA LYS A 84 -3.17 -5.48 -8.92
C LYS A 84 -3.29 -4.01 -9.23
N LYS A 85 -3.57 -3.21 -8.22
CA LYS A 85 -3.66 -1.75 -8.35
C LYS A 85 -3.23 -1.10 -7.07
N ALA A 86 -2.69 0.10 -7.17
CA ALA A 86 -2.31 0.88 -6.02
C ALA A 86 -2.78 2.31 -6.18
N LEU A 87 -3.39 2.85 -5.14
CA LEU A 87 -3.76 4.26 -5.03
C LEU A 87 -2.79 4.89 -4.06
N PHE A 88 -1.99 5.83 -4.54
CA PHE A 88 -1.07 6.57 -3.69
C PHE A 88 -1.63 7.96 -3.45
N ILE A 89 -1.82 8.29 -2.18
CA ILE A 89 -2.40 9.57 -1.77
C ILE A 89 -1.27 10.43 -1.20
N SER A 90 -1.05 11.59 -1.82
CA SER A 90 -0.04 12.56 -1.40
C SER A 90 1.31 11.93 -1.06
N PRO A 91 1.88 11.14 -1.97
CA PRO A 91 3.16 10.49 -1.67
C PRO A 91 4.25 11.53 -1.43
N ILE A 92 5.01 11.32 -0.35
CA ILE A 92 6.13 12.19 -0.03
C ILE A 92 7.38 11.55 -0.62
N VAL A 93 7.83 12.10 -1.73
CA VAL A 93 9.02 11.61 -2.41
C VAL A 93 10.09 12.69 -2.38
N ASP A 94 9.84 13.76 -3.10
CA ASP A 94 10.68 14.93 -3.13
C ASP A 94 9.75 16.13 -3.03
N MET A 95 9.86 16.87 -1.96
CA MET A 95 8.92 17.95 -1.69
C MET A 95 8.89 19.02 -2.78
N LYS A 96 9.97 19.16 -3.50
CA LYS A 96 10.03 20.14 -4.59
C LYS A 96 9.39 19.64 -5.87
N ASN A 97 9.35 18.34 -6.02
CA ASN A 97 8.95 17.71 -7.27
C ASN A 97 7.72 16.84 -7.15
N ILE A 98 6.98 16.98 -6.07
CA ILE A 98 5.72 16.25 -5.95
C ILE A 98 4.74 16.86 -6.92
N ILE A 99 4.42 16.10 -7.93
CA ILE A 99 3.52 16.52 -8.97
C ILE A 99 2.17 15.89 -8.77
N LEU A 100 2.16 14.66 -8.31
CA LEU A 100 0.95 13.89 -8.17
C LEU A 100 0.63 13.73 -6.71
N HIS A 101 -0.57 14.12 -6.35
CA HIS A 101 -1.04 13.97 -4.99
C HIS A 101 -1.86 12.71 -4.82
N ILE A 102 -2.50 12.28 -5.90
CA ILE A 102 -3.29 11.06 -5.95
C ILE A 102 -3.01 10.41 -7.29
N LYS A 103 -2.68 9.13 -7.27
CA LYS A 103 -2.42 8.42 -8.50
C LYS A 103 -2.80 6.97 -8.36
N ILE A 104 -3.48 6.45 -9.37
CA ILE A 104 -3.80 5.02 -9.45
C ILE A 104 -2.81 4.39 -10.41
N ILE A 105 -2.07 3.40 -9.91
CA ILE A 105 -0.99 2.77 -10.66
C ILE A 105 -1.21 1.27 -10.69
N SER A 106 -1.14 0.68 -11.87
CA SER A 106 -1.17 -0.77 -11.96
C SER A 106 0.21 -1.32 -11.61
N PRO A 107 0.31 -2.59 -11.22
CA PRO A 107 1.60 -3.20 -10.89
C PRO A 107 2.63 -3.12 -12.00
N ARG A 108 2.20 -2.97 -13.24
CA ARG A 108 3.13 -2.83 -14.35
C ARG A 108 4.06 -1.64 -14.23
N PHE A 109 3.60 -0.60 -13.55
CA PHE A 109 4.44 0.57 -13.36
C PHE A 109 5.54 0.28 -12.36
N PHE A 110 5.32 -0.65 -11.45
CA PHE A 110 6.31 -1.01 -10.45
C PHE A 110 7.34 -1.98 -10.99
N SER A 111 6.86 -3.03 -11.66
CA SER A 111 7.73 -4.12 -12.08
C SER A 111 8.18 -3.99 -13.52
N SER A 112 7.76 -2.92 -14.17
CA SER A 112 7.97 -2.71 -15.57
C SER A 112 7.17 -3.68 -16.41
N PRO A 113 6.73 -3.32 -17.55
CA PRO A 113 5.87 -4.17 -18.38
C PRO A 113 6.57 -5.39 -18.90
#